data_aaa665840ccbc3114faef1798b681d73
#
_entry.id   aaa665840ccbc3114faef1798b681d73
#
_cell.length_a   1.000
_cell.length_b   1.000
_cell.length_c   1.000
_cell.angle_alpha   90.00
_cell.angle_beta   90.00
_cell.angle_gamma   90.00
#
_symmetry.space_group_name_H-M   'P 1'
#
loop_
_entity.id
_entity.type
_entity.pdbx_description
1 polymer ?
#
loop_
_entity_poly.entity_id
_entity_poly.type
_entity_poly.pdbx_seq_one_letter_code
_entity_poly.pdbx_strand_id
1 'polypeptide(L)'
;MTTFKRSTETTARSMDRPVMTFDLPAILANMKQEPTWRTARRNAATLLKQPVFRIVLVALQAGAEVGSYQTDSPITVQAIEGRLAVRVEADEYVLGAGQLLTLRPGLRHSLCAQGDSAFLLTLASEAMHPAEQPA
;
A
#
# COMPACT_ATOMS: atom_id res chain seq x y z
N MET A 1 1.84 15.82 15.56
CA MET A 1 1.99 15.69 15.15
C MET A 1 1.83 16.12 13.98
N THR A 2 1.53 16.50 13.77
CA THR A 2 1.39 17.06 12.82
C THR A 2 2.09 16.61 11.78
N THR A 3 2.70 16.05 12.07
CA THR A 3 3.45 15.54 11.24
C THR A 3 2.79 14.97 10.21
N PHE A 4 1.68 14.73 10.33
CA PHE A 4 1.09 14.14 9.33
C PHE A 4 1.16 14.78 8.11
N LYS A 5 1.05 15.86 8.14
CA LYS A 5 1.08 16.41 6.95
C LYS A 5 2.14 15.92 6.32
N ARG A 6 2.88 15.48 6.98
CA ARG A 6 3.97 15.05 6.48
C ARG A 6 3.75 13.99 5.68
N SER A 7 2.89 13.37 5.94
CA SER A 7 2.72 12.22 5.21
C SER A 7 2.68 12.64 3.87
N THR A 8 2.42 13.77 3.73
CA THR A 8 2.24 14.07 2.43
C THR A 8 3.47 14.09 1.85
N GLU A 9 4.27 14.51 2.44
CA GLU A 9 5.36 14.56 1.77
C GLU A 9 5.71 13.34 1.82
N THR A 10 5.05 12.63 2.52
CA THR A 10 5.15 11.38 2.44
C THR A 10 6.21 10.90 1.86
N THR A 11 6.95 11.38 1.82
CA THR A 11 7.89 10.88 1.20
C THR A 11 8.38 9.92 2.04
N ALA A 12 8.98 9.12 1.67
CA ALA A 12 9.51 8.09 2.32
C ALA A 12 10.25 8.43 3.51
N ARG A 13 10.13 7.72 4.55
CA ARG A 13 10.86 7.93 5.69
C ARG A 13 11.76 6.81 5.89
N SER A 14 12.95 7.02 6.34
CA SER A 14 13.84 5.94 6.65
C SER A 14 13.68 5.68 8.12
N MET A 15 14.12 4.54 8.60
CA MET A 15 14.01 4.20 9.97
C MET A 15 15.17 4.77 10.70
N ASP A 16 15.04 5.98 11.14
CA ASP A 16 16.12 6.59 11.86
C ASP A 16 15.90 6.39 13.35
N ARG A 17 14.95 5.59 13.77
CA ARG A 17 14.71 5.27 15.14
C ARG A 17 14.54 3.80 15.28
N PRO A 18 14.86 3.24 16.42
CA PRO A 18 14.71 1.79 16.60
C PRO A 18 13.28 1.31 16.48
N VAL A 19 12.34 2.17 16.84
CA VAL A 19 10.94 1.80 16.82
C VAL A 19 10.12 2.93 16.24
N MET A 20 9.21 2.64 15.35
CA MET A 20 8.32 3.62 14.80
C MET A 20 6.91 3.07 14.86
N THR A 21 5.94 3.91 15.20
CA THR A 21 4.55 3.48 15.22
C THR A 21 3.75 4.39 14.31
N PHE A 22 2.69 3.88 13.75
CA PHE A 22 1.86 4.65 12.84
C PHE A 22 0.41 4.46 13.23
N ASP A 23 -0.31 5.57 13.37
CA ASP A 23 -1.73 5.52 13.69
C ASP A 23 -2.44 5.53 12.35
N LEU A 24 -2.73 4.37 11.80
CA LEU A 24 -3.28 4.28 10.46
C LEU A 24 -4.63 5.00 10.32
N PRO A 25 -5.55 4.89 11.27
CA PRO A 25 -6.79 5.63 11.12
C PRO A 25 -6.58 7.14 11.05
N ALA A 26 -5.66 7.67 11.83
CA ALA A 26 -5.41 9.09 11.82
C ALA A 26 -4.76 9.53 10.51
N ILE A 27 -3.80 8.74 10.03
CA ILE A 27 -3.13 9.08 8.78
C ILE A 27 -4.15 9.02 7.65
N LEU A 28 -5.01 8.00 7.65
CA LEU A 28 -6.00 7.86 6.61
C LEU A 28 -6.97 9.03 6.61
N ALA A 29 -7.38 9.48 7.78
CA ALA A 29 -8.29 10.62 7.86
C ALA A 29 -7.66 11.86 7.25
N ASN A 30 -6.36 12.06 7.49
CA ASN A 30 -5.69 13.19 6.90
C ASN A 30 -5.55 13.04 5.40
N MET A 31 -5.30 11.85 4.91
CA MET A 31 -5.19 11.64 3.48
C MET A 31 -6.50 12.00 2.77
N LYS A 32 -7.62 11.78 3.44
CA LYS A 32 -8.90 12.08 2.82
C LYS A 32 -9.25 13.55 2.85
N GLN A 33 -8.41 14.36 3.52
CA GLN A 33 -8.62 15.80 3.52
C GLN A 33 -7.82 16.45 2.42
N GLU A 34 -6.91 15.73 1.79
CA GLU A 34 -6.06 16.31 0.79
C GLU A 34 -6.74 16.38 -0.57
N PRO A 35 -6.43 17.38 -1.38
CA PRO A 35 -7.09 17.54 -2.67
C PRO A 35 -6.99 16.30 -3.57
N THR A 36 -5.86 15.60 -3.49
CA THR A 36 -5.67 14.43 -4.31
C THR A 36 -6.78 13.41 -4.12
N TRP A 37 -7.29 13.30 -2.90
CA TRP A 37 -8.34 12.35 -2.63
C TRP A 37 -9.54 12.65 -3.52
N ARG A 38 -9.86 13.93 -3.68
CA ARG A 38 -11.00 14.27 -4.46
C ARG A 38 -10.73 14.27 -5.93
N THR A 39 -9.65 14.82 -6.36
CA THR A 39 -9.42 14.98 -7.79
C THR A 39 -8.94 13.69 -8.44
N ALA A 40 -8.10 12.91 -7.76
CA ALA A 40 -7.59 11.69 -8.36
C ALA A 40 -8.36 10.47 -7.89
N ARG A 41 -9.29 10.65 -6.96
CA ARG A 41 -10.07 9.57 -6.42
C ARG A 41 -9.21 8.55 -5.69
N ARG A 42 -8.02 8.91 -5.34
CA ARG A 42 -7.13 8.03 -4.59
C ARG A 42 -6.03 8.85 -3.98
N ASN A 43 -5.39 8.33 -2.97
CA ASN A 43 -4.28 8.99 -2.33
C ASN A 43 -3.41 7.91 -1.70
N ALA A 44 -2.14 8.17 -1.57
CA ALA A 44 -1.20 7.21 -1.00
C ALA A 44 -0.20 7.91 -0.12
N ALA A 45 0.20 7.26 0.95
CA ALA A 45 1.20 7.80 1.86
C ALA A 45 2.24 6.72 2.11
N THR A 46 3.49 7.01 1.78
CA THR A 46 4.57 6.06 2.04
C THR A 46 4.96 6.23 3.49
N LEU A 47 4.69 5.22 4.29
CA LEU A 47 4.97 5.29 5.71
C LEU A 47 6.43 4.98 5.99
N LEU A 48 7.00 4.06 5.24
CA LEU A 48 8.38 3.68 5.48
C LEU A 48 9.01 3.26 4.17
N LYS A 49 10.26 3.67 3.95
CA LYS A 49 10.98 3.25 2.78
C LYS A 49 12.38 2.89 3.23
N GLN A 50 12.71 1.62 3.19
CA GLN A 50 14.01 1.13 3.57
C GLN A 50 14.59 0.37 2.41
N PRO A 51 15.87 0.12 2.39
CA PRO A 51 16.44 -0.63 1.29
C PRO A 51 15.81 -2.00 1.13
N VAL A 52 15.37 -2.62 2.23
CA VAL A 52 14.82 -3.96 2.13
C VAL A 52 13.32 -4.03 2.09
N PHE A 53 12.59 -3.01 2.45
CA PHE A 53 11.15 -3.06 2.33
C PHE A 53 10.51 -1.68 2.45
N ARG A 54 9.27 -1.59 1.98
CA ARG A 54 8.56 -0.33 1.94
C ARG A 54 7.13 -0.58 2.37
N ILE A 55 6.54 0.34 3.09
CA ILE A 55 5.16 0.23 3.54
C ILE A 55 4.40 1.47 3.06
N VAL A 56 3.30 1.25 2.37
CA VAL A 56 2.51 2.34 1.79
C VAL A 56 1.05 2.15 2.18
N LEU A 57 0.42 3.22 2.65
CA LEU A 57 -1.01 3.20 2.96
C LEU A 57 -1.71 3.84 1.76
N VAL A 58 -2.69 3.15 1.18
CA VAL A 58 -3.36 3.62 -0.02
C VAL A 58 -4.85 3.73 0.24
N ALA A 59 -5.46 4.82 -0.18
CA ALA A 59 -6.89 5.02 -0.06
C ALA A 59 -7.48 5.18 -1.46
N LEU A 60 -8.60 4.51 -1.72
CA LEU A 60 -9.25 4.57 -3.02
C LEU A 60 -10.72 4.86 -2.84
N GLN A 61 -11.27 5.72 -3.70
CA GLN A 61 -12.69 5.95 -3.69
C GLN A 61 -13.36 4.82 -4.47
N ALA A 62 -14.63 4.60 -4.22
CA ALA A 62 -15.38 3.54 -4.88
C ALA A 62 -15.19 3.59 -6.39
N GLY A 63 -14.87 2.49 -6.98
CA GLY A 63 -14.67 2.40 -8.41
C GLY A 63 -13.28 2.75 -8.89
N ALA A 64 -12.44 3.30 -8.04
CA ALA A 64 -11.09 3.66 -8.47
C ALA A 64 -10.26 2.41 -8.64
N GLU A 65 -9.38 2.43 -9.60
CA GLU A 65 -8.55 1.31 -9.91
C GLU A 65 -7.09 1.63 -9.90
N VAL A 66 -6.25 0.70 -9.52
CA VAL A 66 -4.82 0.87 -9.51
C VAL A 66 -4.21 -0.34 -10.18
N GLY A 67 -3.31 -0.15 -11.08
CA GLY A 67 -2.65 -1.27 -11.72
C GLY A 67 -2.62 -1.01 -13.16
N SER A 68 -2.12 -1.79 -13.97
CA SER A 68 -1.71 -3.17 -13.76
C SER A 68 -0.24 -3.21 -13.46
N TYR A 69 0.18 -3.95 -12.46
CA TYR A 69 1.56 -3.97 -12.06
C TYR A 69 2.13 -5.38 -12.08
N GLN A 70 3.43 -5.44 -12.21
CA GLN A 70 4.13 -6.69 -12.15
C GLN A 70 5.43 -6.36 -11.47
N THR A 71 5.70 -6.89 -10.30
CA THR A 71 6.88 -6.51 -9.56
C THR A 71 7.82 -7.68 -9.40
N ASP A 72 9.09 -7.39 -9.15
CA ASP A 72 10.06 -8.42 -8.95
C ASP A 72 10.16 -8.82 -7.50
N SER A 73 9.36 -8.24 -6.65
CA SER A 73 9.44 -8.49 -5.23
C SER A 73 8.13 -9.02 -4.72
N PRO A 74 8.14 -9.80 -3.66
CA PRO A 74 6.90 -10.24 -3.07
C PRO A 74 6.20 -9.06 -2.42
N ILE A 75 4.89 -9.07 -2.39
CA ILE A 75 4.16 -7.99 -1.77
C ILE A 75 3.00 -8.55 -0.97
N THR A 76 2.52 -7.78 -0.02
CA THR A 76 1.31 -8.11 0.70
C THR A 76 0.34 -6.95 0.58
N VAL A 77 -0.93 -7.27 0.54
CA VAL A 77 -1.99 -6.26 0.49
C VAL A 77 -2.93 -6.60 1.63
N GLN A 78 -3.07 -5.68 2.57
CA GLN A 78 -3.96 -5.92 3.70
C GLN A 78 -5.07 -4.89 3.65
N ALA A 79 -6.31 -5.33 3.52
CA ALA A 79 -7.42 -4.39 3.49
C ALA A 79 -7.65 -3.84 4.88
N ILE A 80 -7.72 -2.52 5.00
CA ILE A 80 -7.91 -1.84 6.28
C ILE A 80 -9.38 -1.46 6.41
N GLU A 81 -10.00 -0.99 5.37
CA GLU A 81 -11.41 -0.67 5.41
C GLU A 81 -11.98 -0.85 4.02
N GLY A 82 -13.26 -1.05 3.91
CA GLY A 82 -13.95 -1.18 2.64
C GLY A 82 -13.83 -2.57 2.07
N ARG A 83 -13.90 -2.66 0.75
CA ARG A 83 -13.84 -3.92 0.07
C ARG A 83 -13.04 -3.76 -1.20
N LEU A 84 -12.07 -4.59 -1.39
CA LEU A 84 -11.11 -4.43 -2.45
C LEU A 84 -11.08 -5.66 -3.33
N ALA A 85 -11.21 -5.50 -4.61
CA ALA A 85 -11.09 -6.60 -5.55
C ALA A 85 -9.67 -6.60 -6.10
N VAL A 86 -8.95 -7.69 -5.91
CA VAL A 86 -7.58 -7.79 -6.38
C VAL A 86 -7.57 -8.81 -7.50
N ARG A 87 -7.19 -8.37 -8.69
CA ARG A 87 -7.13 -9.28 -9.82
C ARG A 87 -5.68 -9.72 -9.97
N VAL A 88 -5.42 -11.01 -9.96
CA VAL A 88 -4.08 -11.53 -10.10
C VAL A 88 -4.12 -12.45 -11.29
N GLU A 89 -3.43 -12.08 -12.38
CA GLU A 89 -3.46 -12.80 -13.62
C GLU A 89 -4.92 -12.91 -14.05
N ALA A 90 -5.48 -14.06 -14.15
CA ALA A 90 -6.84 -14.21 -14.61
C ALA A 90 -7.83 -14.38 -13.46
N ASP A 91 -7.37 -14.41 -12.24
CA ASP A 91 -8.23 -14.65 -11.10
C ASP A 91 -8.54 -13.40 -10.30
N GLU A 92 -9.63 -13.42 -9.59
CA GLU A 92 -9.99 -12.26 -8.80
C GLU A 92 -10.22 -12.66 -7.34
N TYR A 93 -9.72 -11.88 -6.41
CA TYR A 93 -9.87 -12.15 -5.00
C TYR A 93 -10.45 -10.90 -4.34
N VAL A 94 -11.44 -11.05 -3.48
CA VAL A 94 -12.05 -9.91 -2.84
C VAL A 94 -11.66 -9.91 -1.37
N LEU A 95 -11.12 -8.78 -0.91
CA LEU A 95 -10.68 -8.65 0.45
C LEU A 95 -11.56 -7.67 1.19
N GLY A 96 -12.05 -8.09 2.34
CA GLY A 96 -12.76 -7.17 3.23
C GLY A 96 -11.80 -6.72 4.30
N ALA A 97 -12.21 -5.76 5.11
CA ALA A 97 -11.35 -5.20 6.15
C ALA A 97 -10.74 -6.30 7.00
N GLY A 98 -9.46 -6.22 7.22
CA GLY A 98 -8.75 -7.18 8.03
C GLY A 98 -8.20 -8.37 7.28
N GLN A 99 -8.53 -8.53 6.02
CA GLN A 99 -8.02 -9.67 5.26
C GLN A 99 -6.74 -9.32 4.53
N LEU A 100 -5.88 -10.28 4.38
CA LEU A 100 -4.55 -10.10 3.83
C LEU A 100 -4.34 -11.02 2.64
N LEU A 101 -3.73 -10.50 1.60
CA LEU A 101 -3.36 -11.27 0.43
C LEU A 101 -1.87 -11.14 0.21
N THR A 102 -1.19 -12.22 -0.13
CA THR A 102 0.23 -12.15 -0.44
C THR A 102 0.44 -12.59 -1.87
N LEU A 103 1.40 -11.97 -2.54
CA LEU A 103 1.69 -12.25 -3.91
C LEU A 103 3.15 -12.56 -4.10
N ARG A 104 3.46 -13.62 -4.80
CA ARG A 104 4.84 -13.91 -5.16
C ARG A 104 5.27 -12.95 -6.24
N PRO A 105 6.56 -12.78 -6.43
CA PRO A 105 7.06 -11.91 -7.49
C PRO A 105 6.60 -12.38 -8.85
N GLY A 106 6.47 -11.47 -9.75
CA GLY A 106 6.22 -11.78 -11.15
C GLY A 106 4.77 -11.90 -11.59
N LEU A 107 3.84 -11.82 -10.68
CA LEU A 107 2.45 -11.95 -11.06
C LEU A 107 1.85 -10.57 -11.37
N ARG A 108 1.15 -10.47 -12.48
CA ARG A 108 0.53 -9.23 -12.87
C ARG A 108 -0.72 -9.03 -12.05
N HIS A 109 -0.91 -7.88 -11.49
CA HIS A 109 -2.04 -7.65 -10.61
C HIS A 109 -2.57 -6.22 -10.69
N SER A 110 -3.82 -6.06 -10.32
CA SER A 110 -4.44 -4.74 -10.23
C SER A 110 -5.46 -4.79 -9.11
N LEU A 111 -5.85 -3.63 -8.62
CA LEU A 111 -6.79 -3.53 -7.51
C LEU A 111 -7.90 -2.57 -7.88
N CYS A 112 -9.10 -2.87 -7.43
CA CYS A 112 -10.24 -2.01 -7.69
C CYS A 112 -11.05 -1.91 -6.41
N ALA A 113 -11.42 -0.69 -6.03
CA ALA A 113 -12.20 -0.49 -4.82
C ALA A 113 -13.67 -0.69 -5.11
N GLN A 114 -14.32 -1.59 -4.38
CA GLN A 114 -15.73 -1.82 -4.56
C GLN A 114 -16.55 -0.90 -3.68
N GLY A 115 -15.93 -0.12 -2.85
CA GLY A 115 -16.55 0.92 -2.05
C GLY A 115 -15.35 1.73 -1.68
N ASP A 116 -15.51 2.84 -0.96
CA ASP A 116 -14.36 3.58 -0.49
C ASP A 116 -13.54 2.63 0.35
N SER A 117 -12.29 2.48 0.03
CA SER A 117 -11.45 1.46 0.64
C SER A 117 -10.07 1.98 0.97
N ALA A 118 -9.38 1.27 1.85
CA ALA A 118 -7.99 1.59 2.14
C ALA A 118 -7.26 0.30 2.39
N PHE A 119 -6.01 0.25 1.98
CA PHE A 119 -5.22 -0.95 2.20
C PHE A 119 -3.77 -0.60 2.49
N LEU A 120 -3.09 -1.51 3.16
CA LEU A 120 -1.70 -1.35 3.48
C LEU A 120 -0.93 -2.24 2.53
N LEU A 121 0.02 -1.67 1.82
CA LEU A 121 0.81 -2.40 0.86
C LEU A 121 2.22 -2.52 1.42
N THR A 122 2.75 -3.72 1.51
CA THR A 122 4.12 -3.91 1.95
C THR A 122 4.88 -4.58 0.83
N LEU A 123 6.02 -3.99 0.45
CA LEU A 123 6.82 -4.54 -0.62
C LEU A 123 8.20 -4.87 -0.10
N ALA A 124 8.71 -6.01 -0.45
CA ALA A 124 10.09 -6.36 -0.13
C ALA A 124 10.94 -5.78 -1.24
N SER A 125 12.07 -5.22 -0.85
CA SER A 125 12.90 -4.61 -1.85
C SER A 125 13.75 -5.63 -2.52
N GLU A 126 14.10 -5.36 -3.79
CA GLU A 126 14.93 -6.25 -4.46
C GLU A 126 16.25 -6.30 -3.88
N ALA A 127 16.70 -5.37 -3.18
CA ALA A 127 18.01 -5.37 -2.61
C ALA A 127 18.23 -6.62 -1.80
N MET A 128 17.16 -7.26 -1.42
CA MET A 128 17.36 -8.43 -0.64
C MET A 128 17.70 -9.60 -1.46
N HIS A 129 17.31 -9.60 -2.64
CA HIS A 129 17.50 -10.72 -3.41
C HIS A 129 18.83 -11.24 -3.57
N PRO A 130 19.66 -10.55 -4.06
CA PRO A 130 20.92 -11.08 -4.40
C PRO A 130 21.51 -11.83 -3.30
N ALA A 131 21.41 -11.30 -2.23
CA ALA A 131 22.07 -11.90 -1.17
C ALA A 131 21.56 -13.23 -0.89
N GLU A 132 20.37 -13.34 -0.85
CA GLU A 132 19.90 -14.52 -0.49
C GLU A 132 19.73 -15.41 -1.46
N GLN A 133 19.67 -15.06 -2.46
CA GLN A 133 19.42 -15.89 -3.43
C GLN A 133 20.21 -16.94 -3.40
N PRO A 134 20.99 -17.04 -2.94
CA PRO A 134 21.88 -18.02 -3.00
C PRO A 134 21.26 -19.18 -2.87
N ALA A 135 20.79 -19.24 -2.50
CA ALA A 135 20.29 -20.37 -2.34
C ALA A 135 19.87 -20.83 -3.07
#